data_3681b9482de925796bdf3cd3dd429ec0
#
_entry.id   3681b9482de925796bdf3cd3dd429ec0
#
_cell.length_a   1.000
_cell.length_b   1.000
_cell.length_c   1.000
_cell.angle_alpha   90.00
_cell.angle_beta   90.00
_cell.angle_gamma   90.00
#
_symmetry.space_group_name_H-M   'P 1'
#
loop_
_entity.id
_entity.type
_entity.pdbx_description
1 polymer ?
#
loop_
_entity_poly.entity_id
_entity_poly.type
_entity_poly.pdbx_seq_one_letter_code
_entity_poly.pdbx_strand_id
1 'polypeptide(L)'
;RGAIGCNDYAQWLDVLVLHGGADVWPGNYGEEPLKPEWIGDAARDAYEIELMRAFFVAGKPVFGICRGLQVINVGFGGTLYQDIATQLDTPVRHQDRPVYEHNFHQVEMVSGTRLETLLSASSSRTINSIHHQAIRALAPDFEVEARSPTDGVIEAIRHCGPAYVAAVQWHPEFHRPEQNVLDDTPLLADFLQAARVARQSRQPGPTGSQS
;
A
#
# COMPACT_ATOMS: atom_id res chain seq x y z
N ARG A 1 26.00 13.89 18.40
CA ARG A 1 25.37 12.84 17.59
C ARG A 1 24.42 13.58 16.66
N GLY A 2 24.56 13.43 15.31
CA GLY A 2 23.63 14.00 14.34
C GLY A 2 22.22 13.37 14.50
N ALA A 3 21.18 14.07 14.02
CA ALA A 3 19.85 13.49 13.97
C ALA A 3 19.84 12.29 13.02
N ILE A 4 19.13 11.22 13.39
CA ILE A 4 18.92 10.03 12.56
C ILE A 4 17.97 10.45 11.44
N GLY A 5 18.37 10.26 10.18
CA GLY A 5 17.58 10.59 9.00
C GLY A 5 16.97 9.36 8.31
N CYS A 6 16.11 9.57 7.33
CA CYS A 6 15.45 8.50 6.57
C CYS A 6 16.44 7.55 5.89
N ASN A 7 17.59 8.06 5.43
CA ASN A 7 18.65 7.24 4.83
C ASN A 7 19.31 6.29 5.84
N ASP A 8 19.42 6.68 7.11
CA ASP A 8 19.99 5.81 8.16
C ASP A 8 19.04 4.62 8.40
N TYR A 9 17.71 4.86 8.48
CA TYR A 9 16.74 3.79 8.57
C TYR A 9 16.80 2.87 7.35
N ALA A 10 16.90 3.45 6.15
CA ALA A 10 17.05 2.66 4.92
C ALA A 10 18.37 1.87 4.88
N GLN A 11 19.40 2.22 5.60
CA GLN A 11 20.61 1.40 5.75
C GLN A 11 20.44 0.27 6.76
N TRP A 12 19.76 0.51 7.87
CA TRP A 12 19.70 -0.43 8.99
C TRP A 12 18.61 -1.49 8.85
N LEU A 13 17.46 -1.10 8.28
CA LEU A 13 16.28 -1.94 8.18
C LEU A 13 16.24 -2.66 6.82
N ASP A 14 15.58 -3.79 6.76
CA ASP A 14 15.50 -4.62 5.56
C ASP A 14 14.30 -4.28 4.68
N VAL A 15 13.21 -3.79 5.25
CA VAL A 15 11.95 -3.45 4.57
C VAL A 15 11.27 -2.27 5.22
N LEU A 16 10.30 -1.69 4.52
CA LEU A 16 9.38 -0.69 5.04
C LEU A 16 7.94 -1.17 4.87
N VAL A 17 7.14 -1.03 5.93
CA VAL A 17 5.67 -1.15 5.86
C VAL A 17 5.07 0.20 6.24
N LEU A 18 4.27 0.75 5.34
CA LEU A 18 3.43 1.93 5.59
C LEU A 18 2.02 1.44 5.94
N HIS A 19 1.57 1.71 7.15
CA HIS A 19 0.27 1.24 7.65
C HIS A 19 -0.83 2.30 7.57
N GLY A 20 -2.06 1.93 7.92
CA GLY A 20 -3.22 2.80 7.97
C GLY A 20 -3.09 4.02 8.88
N GLY A 21 -4.05 4.94 8.83
CA GLY A 21 -4.05 6.15 9.66
C GLY A 21 -4.97 7.25 9.13
N ALA A 22 -4.70 8.48 9.57
CA ALA A 22 -5.41 9.67 9.13
C ALA A 22 -5.22 9.95 7.63
N ASP A 23 -6.07 10.78 7.07
CA ASP A 23 -6.06 11.17 5.66
C ASP A 23 -4.70 11.68 5.19
N VAL A 24 -4.41 11.46 3.91
CA VAL A 24 -3.29 12.09 3.23
C VAL A 24 -3.69 13.53 2.90
N TRP A 25 -2.82 14.48 3.24
CA TRP A 25 -3.03 15.90 3.00
C TRP A 25 -3.18 16.20 1.51
N PRO A 26 -4.29 16.86 1.08
CA PRO A 26 -4.55 17.16 -0.33
C PRO A 26 -3.48 18.01 -1.02
N GLY A 27 -2.77 18.86 -0.28
CA GLY A 27 -1.65 19.64 -0.82
C GLY A 27 -0.50 18.81 -1.40
N ASN A 28 -0.34 17.55 -0.98
CA ASN A 28 0.68 16.64 -1.53
C ASN A 28 0.39 16.22 -2.99
N TYR A 29 -0.85 16.36 -3.45
CA TYR A 29 -1.25 16.09 -4.85
C TYR A 29 -1.92 17.31 -5.52
N GLY A 30 -1.60 18.52 -5.01
CA GLY A 30 -1.94 19.80 -5.65
C GLY A 30 -3.38 20.25 -5.49
N GLU A 31 -4.08 19.77 -4.48
CA GLU A 31 -5.47 20.16 -4.17
C GLU A 31 -5.58 20.85 -2.80
N GLU A 32 -6.63 21.64 -2.63
CA GLU A 32 -7.04 22.16 -1.33
C GLU A 32 -8.02 21.18 -0.66
N PRO A 33 -8.05 21.09 0.68
CA PRO A 33 -9.04 20.28 1.39
C PRO A 33 -10.47 20.72 1.05
N LEU A 34 -11.29 19.80 0.57
CA LEU A 34 -12.71 20.06 0.28
C LEU A 34 -13.52 20.30 1.54
N LYS A 35 -13.06 19.79 2.69
CA LYS A 35 -13.61 20.03 4.02
C LYS A 35 -12.49 20.15 5.05
N PRO A 36 -12.67 20.94 6.13
CA PRO A 36 -11.65 21.09 7.17
C PRO A 36 -11.24 19.78 7.83
N GLU A 37 -12.14 18.82 7.97
CA GLU A 37 -11.88 17.51 8.56
C GLU A 37 -11.02 16.61 7.67
N TRP A 38 -10.83 16.92 6.38
CA TRP A 38 -10.03 16.16 5.42
C TRP A 38 -8.65 16.76 5.17
N ILE A 39 -8.20 17.63 6.08
CA ILE A 39 -6.89 18.28 5.97
C ILE A 39 -5.72 17.28 6.06
N GLY A 40 -5.93 16.11 6.69
CA GLY A 40 -4.88 15.11 6.85
C GLY A 40 -3.76 15.51 7.79
N ASP A 41 -2.61 14.83 7.66
CA ASP A 41 -1.40 15.07 8.47
C ASP A 41 -0.18 15.31 7.55
N ALA A 42 0.00 16.57 7.12
CA ALA A 42 1.07 16.98 6.22
C ALA A 42 2.47 16.66 6.77
N ALA A 43 2.67 16.71 8.09
CA ALA A 43 3.98 16.44 8.70
C ALA A 43 4.31 14.94 8.63
N ARG A 44 3.33 14.09 8.94
CA ARG A 44 3.45 12.64 8.80
C ARG A 44 3.66 12.25 7.35
N ASP A 45 2.90 12.83 6.42
CA ASP A 45 3.01 12.54 4.98
C ASP A 45 4.41 12.86 4.46
N ALA A 46 4.95 14.05 4.79
CA ALA A 46 6.29 14.45 4.36
C ALA A 46 7.35 13.45 4.84
N TYR A 47 7.25 13.03 6.11
CA TYR A 47 8.17 12.05 6.68
C TYR A 47 8.04 10.66 6.02
N GLU A 48 6.81 10.16 5.85
CA GLU A 48 6.60 8.83 5.26
C GLU A 48 6.98 8.78 3.77
N ILE A 49 6.73 9.85 3.00
CA ILE A 49 7.16 9.97 1.60
C ILE A 49 8.69 10.00 1.51
N GLU A 50 9.38 10.75 2.36
CA GLU A 50 10.84 10.79 2.39
C GLU A 50 11.42 9.41 2.75
N LEU A 51 10.87 8.76 3.78
CA LEU A 51 11.28 7.44 4.23
C LEU A 51 11.09 6.40 3.12
N MET A 52 9.91 6.38 2.48
CA MET A 52 9.60 5.51 1.36
C MET A 52 10.61 5.69 0.21
N ARG A 53 10.91 6.93 -0.16
CA ARG A 53 11.90 7.23 -1.22
C ARG A 53 13.29 6.74 -0.87
N ALA A 54 13.70 6.87 0.40
CA ALA A 54 14.99 6.36 0.87
C ALA A 54 15.08 4.83 0.73
N PHE A 55 13.99 4.09 1.08
CA PHE A 55 13.93 2.64 0.90
C PHE A 55 13.90 2.24 -0.57
N PHE A 56 13.11 2.93 -1.40
CA PHE A 56 13.04 2.70 -2.84
C PHE A 56 14.40 2.86 -3.52
N VAL A 57 15.10 3.97 -3.25
CA VAL A 57 16.45 4.25 -3.80
C VAL A 57 17.47 3.22 -3.32
N ALA A 58 17.32 2.73 -2.09
CA ALA A 58 18.17 1.67 -1.54
C ALA A 58 17.82 0.26 -2.09
N GLY A 59 16.84 0.13 -2.99
CA GLY A 59 16.39 -1.14 -3.56
C GLY A 59 15.71 -2.06 -2.55
N LYS A 60 15.14 -1.50 -1.47
CA LYS A 60 14.51 -2.25 -0.39
C LYS A 60 13.01 -2.36 -0.57
N PRO A 61 12.42 -3.52 -0.23
CA PRO A 61 10.99 -3.72 -0.35
C PRO A 61 10.17 -2.74 0.48
N VAL A 62 9.11 -2.21 -0.14
CA VAL A 62 8.11 -1.35 0.49
C VAL A 62 6.74 -2.00 0.32
N PHE A 63 5.97 -2.06 1.39
CA PHE A 63 4.58 -2.52 1.38
C PHE A 63 3.66 -1.48 2.01
N GLY A 64 2.55 -1.17 1.35
CA GLY A 64 1.54 -0.22 1.82
C GLY A 64 0.23 -0.89 2.20
N ILE A 65 -0.36 -0.48 3.33
CA ILE A 65 -1.66 -0.94 3.81
C ILE A 65 -2.57 0.28 3.97
N CYS A 66 -3.73 0.29 3.32
CA CYS A 66 -4.77 1.33 3.38
C CYS A 66 -4.18 2.72 3.08
N ARG A 67 -3.99 3.57 4.09
CA ARG A 67 -3.32 4.86 3.92
C ARG A 67 -1.92 4.70 3.29
N GLY A 68 -1.20 3.62 3.60
CA GLY A 68 0.11 3.32 3.00
C GLY A 68 0.08 3.19 1.48
N LEU A 69 -0.97 2.61 0.89
CA LEU A 69 -1.21 2.60 -0.56
C LEU A 69 -1.37 4.03 -1.10
N GLN A 70 -2.12 4.87 -0.39
CA GLN A 70 -2.39 6.25 -0.80
C GLN A 70 -1.11 7.11 -0.74
N VAL A 71 -0.31 6.97 0.33
CA VAL A 71 0.99 7.64 0.47
C VAL A 71 1.96 7.21 -0.63
N ILE A 72 2.02 5.92 -0.97
CA ILE A 72 2.83 5.41 -2.07
C ILE A 72 2.38 6.05 -3.39
N ASN A 73 1.09 6.01 -3.71
CA ASN A 73 0.57 6.60 -4.93
C ASN A 73 0.92 8.09 -5.05
N VAL A 74 0.66 8.87 -4.01
CA VAL A 74 0.94 10.32 -3.98
C VAL A 74 2.45 10.59 -4.02
N GLY A 75 3.25 9.84 -3.28
CA GLY A 75 4.70 9.97 -3.25
C GLY A 75 5.39 9.71 -4.59
N PHE A 76 4.75 8.95 -5.49
CA PHE A 76 5.17 8.72 -6.87
C PHE A 76 4.41 9.57 -7.91
N GLY A 77 3.61 10.54 -7.48
CA GLY A 77 2.98 11.55 -8.35
C GLY A 77 1.55 11.25 -8.78
N GLY A 78 0.89 10.29 -8.15
CA GLY A 78 -0.55 10.05 -8.30
C GLY A 78 -1.40 11.01 -7.48
N THR A 79 -2.72 10.91 -7.62
CA THR A 79 -3.70 11.73 -6.89
C THR A 79 -4.76 10.87 -6.21
N LEU A 80 -5.52 11.47 -5.29
CA LEU A 80 -6.57 10.78 -4.54
C LEU A 80 -7.94 11.45 -4.75
N TYR A 81 -8.99 10.66 -4.59
CA TYR A 81 -10.28 11.16 -4.13
C TYR A 81 -10.16 11.46 -2.65
N GLN A 82 -10.54 12.66 -2.24
CA GLN A 82 -10.53 13.05 -0.83
C GLN A 82 -11.64 12.37 -0.04
N ASP A 83 -12.74 12.06 -0.72
CA ASP A 83 -13.86 11.29 -0.15
C ASP A 83 -14.63 10.62 -1.29
N ILE A 84 -14.67 9.28 -1.25
CA ILE A 84 -15.34 8.46 -2.27
C ILE A 84 -16.81 8.81 -2.36
N ALA A 85 -17.51 8.88 -1.23
CA ALA A 85 -18.95 9.09 -1.19
C ALA A 85 -19.37 10.47 -1.71
N THR A 86 -18.49 11.47 -1.63
CA THR A 86 -18.75 12.82 -2.14
C THR A 86 -18.38 12.98 -3.62
N GLN A 87 -17.34 12.27 -4.08
CA GLN A 87 -16.73 12.52 -5.39
C GLN A 87 -17.03 11.41 -6.42
N LEU A 88 -17.54 10.26 -6.00
CA LEU A 88 -17.98 9.18 -6.87
C LEU A 88 -19.47 8.88 -6.62
N ASP A 89 -20.20 8.63 -7.71
CA ASP A 89 -21.56 8.07 -7.64
C ASP A 89 -21.45 6.54 -7.53
N THR A 90 -21.36 6.05 -6.29
CA THR A 90 -21.16 4.62 -6.01
C THR A 90 -22.15 4.11 -4.96
N PRO A 91 -22.74 2.91 -5.16
CA PRO A 91 -23.52 2.24 -4.14
C PRO A 91 -22.65 1.53 -3.08
N VAL A 92 -21.33 1.42 -3.30
CA VAL A 92 -20.40 0.73 -2.38
C VAL A 92 -20.06 1.62 -1.22
N ARG A 93 -20.20 1.12 -0.01
CA ARG A 93 -19.73 1.80 1.20
C ARG A 93 -18.31 1.32 1.52
N HIS A 94 -17.30 2.14 1.17
CA HIS A 94 -15.89 1.85 1.50
C HIS A 94 -15.55 2.17 2.96
N GLN A 95 -16.41 2.92 3.65
CA GLN A 95 -16.32 3.15 5.08
C GLN A 95 -17.70 3.14 5.71
N ASP A 96 -17.88 2.32 6.74
CA ASP A 96 -19.06 2.32 7.58
C ASP A 96 -18.63 2.26 9.06
N ARG A 97 -18.59 3.40 9.72
CA ARG A 97 -18.08 3.53 11.10
C ARG A 97 -18.77 2.64 12.12
N PRO A 98 -20.11 2.42 12.09
CA PRO A 98 -20.80 1.52 13.00
C PRO A 98 -20.32 0.07 12.96
N VAL A 99 -19.95 -0.45 11.80
CA VAL A 99 -19.49 -1.83 11.64
C VAL A 99 -17.97 -1.96 11.51
N TYR A 100 -17.28 -0.85 11.22
CA TYR A 100 -15.83 -0.69 11.15
C TYR A 100 -15.13 -1.83 10.39
N GLU A 101 -14.36 -2.71 11.08
CA GLU A 101 -13.62 -3.82 10.46
C GLU A 101 -14.51 -4.93 9.88
N HIS A 102 -15.83 -4.86 10.11
CA HIS A 102 -16.83 -5.76 9.55
C HIS A 102 -17.56 -5.18 8.33
N ASN A 103 -17.10 -4.07 7.78
CA ASN A 103 -17.55 -3.58 6.50
C ASN A 103 -16.79 -4.30 5.38
N PHE A 104 -17.49 -5.08 4.56
CA PHE A 104 -16.88 -5.93 3.53
C PHE A 104 -17.46 -5.65 2.15
N HIS A 105 -16.63 -5.79 1.11
CA HIS A 105 -17.06 -5.83 -0.28
C HIS A 105 -16.22 -6.82 -1.10
N GLN A 106 -16.58 -7.02 -2.36
CA GLN A 106 -15.86 -7.89 -3.28
C GLN A 106 -14.68 -7.14 -3.89
N VAL A 107 -13.62 -7.86 -4.21
CA VAL A 107 -12.47 -7.39 -4.99
C VAL A 107 -12.27 -8.28 -6.21
N GLU A 108 -11.90 -7.68 -7.32
CA GLU A 108 -11.53 -8.37 -8.56
C GLU A 108 -10.04 -8.13 -8.85
N MET A 109 -9.31 -9.23 -9.05
CA MET A 109 -7.90 -9.18 -9.44
C MET A 109 -7.79 -8.89 -10.93
N VAL A 110 -6.84 -8.02 -11.30
CA VAL A 110 -6.55 -7.75 -12.71
C VAL A 110 -5.78 -8.93 -13.31
N SER A 111 -6.27 -9.41 -14.44
CA SER A 111 -5.70 -10.61 -15.07
C SER A 111 -4.26 -10.40 -15.55
N GLY A 112 -3.42 -11.41 -15.34
CA GLY A 112 -2.01 -11.41 -15.68
C GLY A 112 -1.10 -10.76 -14.65
N THR A 113 -1.65 -10.20 -13.57
CA THR A 113 -0.85 -9.57 -12.51
C THR A 113 -0.24 -10.59 -11.54
N ARG A 114 0.77 -10.13 -10.79
CA ARG A 114 1.38 -10.96 -9.75
C ARG A 114 0.39 -11.29 -8.63
N LEU A 115 -0.44 -10.33 -8.24
CA LEU A 115 -1.43 -10.51 -7.19
C LEU A 115 -2.47 -11.57 -7.56
N GLU A 116 -2.95 -11.58 -8.82
CA GLU A 116 -3.85 -12.64 -9.32
C GLU A 116 -3.21 -14.03 -9.14
N THR A 117 -1.93 -14.15 -9.52
CA THR A 117 -1.19 -15.42 -9.39
C THR A 117 -1.05 -15.85 -7.93
N LEU A 118 -0.65 -14.92 -7.04
CA LEU A 118 -0.46 -15.20 -5.62
C LEU A 118 -1.74 -15.65 -4.94
N LEU A 119 -2.85 -15.01 -5.28
CA LEU A 119 -4.15 -15.24 -4.62
C LEU A 119 -5.06 -16.19 -5.39
N SER A 120 -4.54 -16.86 -6.43
CA SER A 120 -5.31 -17.78 -7.29
C SER A 120 -5.99 -18.92 -6.52
N ALA A 121 -5.38 -19.41 -5.45
CA ALA A 121 -5.91 -20.48 -4.61
C ALA A 121 -6.94 -20.00 -3.56
N SER A 122 -7.08 -18.70 -3.34
CA SER A 122 -8.07 -18.19 -2.38
C SER A 122 -9.49 -18.43 -2.88
N SER A 123 -10.32 -19.06 -2.05
CA SER A 123 -11.73 -19.35 -2.36
C SER A 123 -12.64 -18.12 -2.21
N SER A 124 -12.19 -17.08 -1.50
CA SER A 124 -12.94 -15.85 -1.29
C SER A 124 -12.29 -14.68 -2.02
N ARG A 125 -13.13 -13.74 -2.44
CA ARG A 125 -12.75 -12.43 -3.00
C ARG A 125 -13.33 -11.30 -2.16
N THR A 126 -13.63 -11.56 -0.92
CA THR A 126 -14.19 -10.59 0.02
C THR A 126 -13.06 -9.96 0.82
N ILE A 127 -13.01 -8.64 0.85
CA ILE A 127 -12.05 -7.85 1.64
C ILE A 127 -12.79 -6.91 2.59
N ASN A 128 -12.14 -6.51 3.68
CA ASN A 128 -12.64 -5.43 4.51
C ASN A 128 -12.36 -4.06 3.86
N SER A 129 -13.16 -3.07 4.22
CA SER A 129 -13.05 -1.72 3.66
C SER A 129 -13.31 -0.67 4.74
N ILE A 130 -12.25 0.07 5.10
CA ILE A 130 -12.26 1.02 6.22
C ILE A 130 -11.63 2.35 5.77
N HIS A 131 -11.92 2.78 4.53
CA HIS A 131 -11.33 3.97 3.95
C HIS A 131 -12.38 4.82 3.24
N HIS A 132 -12.24 6.14 3.30
CA HIS A 132 -13.07 7.06 2.52
C HIS A 132 -12.27 7.79 1.43
N GLN A 133 -10.94 7.79 1.50
CA GLN A 133 -10.07 8.21 0.41
C GLN A 133 -9.73 7.02 -0.49
N ALA A 134 -9.47 7.28 -1.79
CA ALA A 134 -9.03 6.27 -2.75
C ALA A 134 -8.15 6.89 -3.85
N ILE A 135 -7.41 6.07 -4.59
CA ILE A 135 -6.66 6.52 -5.76
C ILE A 135 -7.61 7.05 -6.83
N ARG A 136 -7.39 8.30 -7.27
CA ARG A 136 -8.07 8.93 -8.41
C ARG A 136 -7.26 8.79 -9.68
N ALA A 137 -5.99 9.19 -9.65
CA ALA A 137 -5.04 8.94 -10.72
C ALA A 137 -3.90 8.10 -10.19
N LEU A 138 -3.62 6.99 -10.89
CA LEU A 138 -2.51 6.11 -10.55
C LEU A 138 -1.19 6.81 -10.85
N ALA A 139 -0.22 6.64 -9.98
CA ALA A 139 1.14 7.12 -10.18
C ALA A 139 1.79 6.50 -11.43
N PRO A 140 2.67 7.23 -12.14
CA PRO A 140 3.50 6.65 -13.20
C PRO A 140 4.29 5.43 -12.69
N ASP A 141 4.59 4.51 -13.62
CA ASP A 141 5.35 3.28 -13.36
C ASP A 141 4.70 2.30 -12.37
N PHE A 142 3.41 2.47 -12.10
CA PHE A 142 2.61 1.51 -11.34
C PHE A 142 1.55 0.84 -12.22
N GLU A 143 1.20 -0.38 -11.86
CA GLU A 143 0.06 -1.11 -12.41
C GLU A 143 -1.00 -1.34 -11.32
N VAL A 144 -2.25 -1.45 -11.76
CA VAL A 144 -3.34 -1.86 -10.90
C VAL A 144 -3.38 -3.37 -10.85
N GLU A 145 -3.34 -3.94 -9.64
CA GLU A 145 -3.43 -5.38 -9.43
C GLU A 145 -4.83 -5.84 -8.99
N ALA A 146 -5.63 -4.94 -8.40
CA ALA A 146 -7.02 -5.24 -8.01
C ALA A 146 -7.92 -4.00 -8.00
N ARG A 147 -9.22 -4.23 -8.20
CA ARG A 147 -10.28 -3.20 -8.15
C ARG A 147 -11.52 -3.71 -7.44
N SER A 148 -12.31 -2.80 -6.91
CA SER A 148 -13.71 -3.04 -6.60
C SER A 148 -14.48 -3.25 -7.91
N PRO A 149 -15.18 -4.39 -8.11
CA PRO A 149 -15.86 -4.69 -9.38
C PRO A 149 -17.08 -3.82 -9.63
N THR A 150 -17.63 -3.19 -8.59
CA THR A 150 -18.87 -2.41 -8.69
C THR A 150 -18.62 -0.98 -9.14
N ASP A 151 -17.54 -0.33 -8.68
CA ASP A 151 -17.28 1.09 -8.92
C ASP A 151 -15.87 1.37 -9.46
N GLY A 152 -15.05 0.35 -9.61
CA GLY A 152 -13.72 0.45 -10.20
C GLY A 152 -12.66 1.09 -9.28
N VAL A 153 -12.99 1.34 -8.01
CA VAL A 153 -12.01 1.83 -7.03
C VAL A 153 -10.80 0.92 -7.00
N ILE A 154 -9.60 1.53 -7.06
CA ILE A 154 -8.34 0.78 -7.04
C ILE A 154 -8.08 0.26 -5.63
N GLU A 155 -7.92 -1.06 -5.54
CA GLU A 155 -7.75 -1.78 -4.28
C GLU A 155 -6.34 -2.35 -4.08
N ALA A 156 -5.56 -2.52 -5.15
CA ALA A 156 -4.16 -2.91 -5.06
C ALA A 156 -3.34 -2.35 -6.21
N ILE A 157 -2.08 -2.02 -5.92
CA ILE A 157 -1.12 -1.51 -6.89
C ILE A 157 0.25 -2.15 -6.71
N ARG A 158 1.03 -2.19 -7.80
CA ARG A 158 2.42 -2.64 -7.80
C ARG A 158 3.26 -1.75 -8.72
N HIS A 159 4.51 -1.50 -8.33
CA HIS A 159 5.50 -0.84 -9.18
C HIS A 159 5.97 -1.80 -10.29
N CYS A 160 5.99 -1.30 -11.55
CA CYS A 160 6.35 -2.10 -12.73
C CYS A 160 7.85 -2.39 -12.87
N GLY A 161 8.70 -1.66 -12.15
CA GLY A 161 10.16 -1.81 -12.20
C GLY A 161 10.68 -2.92 -11.27
N PRO A 162 12.03 -3.06 -11.16
CA PRO A 162 12.66 -4.12 -10.40
C PRO A 162 12.52 -3.97 -8.87
N ALA A 163 12.23 -2.76 -8.38
CA ALA A 163 12.04 -2.52 -6.96
C ALA A 163 10.70 -3.11 -6.49
N TYR A 164 10.73 -3.87 -5.40
CA TYR A 164 9.50 -4.37 -4.79
C TYR A 164 8.78 -3.24 -4.07
N VAL A 165 7.75 -2.69 -4.70
CA VAL A 165 6.79 -1.78 -4.05
C VAL A 165 5.40 -2.29 -4.39
N ALA A 166 4.66 -2.72 -3.39
CA ALA A 166 3.29 -3.21 -3.52
C ALA A 166 2.42 -2.64 -2.43
N ALA A 167 1.13 -2.48 -2.69
CA ALA A 167 0.23 -1.96 -1.69
C ALA A 167 -1.21 -2.41 -1.91
N VAL A 168 -1.95 -2.53 -0.82
CA VAL A 168 -3.37 -2.87 -0.79
C VAL A 168 -4.17 -1.81 -0.04
N GLN A 169 -5.41 -1.58 -0.45
CA GLN A 169 -6.30 -0.60 0.17
C GLN A 169 -7.03 -1.18 1.39
N TRP A 170 -7.26 -2.49 1.40
CA TRP A 170 -7.83 -3.19 2.55
C TRP A 170 -6.81 -3.40 3.67
N HIS A 171 -7.28 -3.94 4.79
CA HIS A 171 -6.49 -4.24 5.98
C HIS A 171 -6.34 -5.75 6.16
N PRO A 172 -5.28 -6.38 5.64
CA PRO A 172 -5.05 -7.82 5.79
C PRO A 172 -4.89 -8.24 7.26
N GLU A 173 -4.47 -7.32 8.14
CA GLU A 173 -4.30 -7.58 9.57
C GLU A 173 -5.63 -7.82 10.32
N PHE A 174 -6.76 -7.47 9.71
CA PHE A 174 -8.11 -7.72 10.26
C PHE A 174 -8.80 -8.93 9.65
N HIS A 175 -8.21 -9.55 8.62
CA HIS A 175 -8.78 -10.76 8.03
C HIS A 175 -8.55 -11.95 8.96
N ARG A 176 -9.63 -12.71 9.22
CA ARG A 176 -9.61 -13.90 10.06
C ARG A 176 -10.20 -15.09 9.31
N PRO A 177 -9.66 -16.29 9.43
CA PRO A 177 -10.11 -17.46 8.68
C PRO A 177 -11.62 -17.75 8.78
N GLU A 178 -12.23 -17.46 9.93
CA GLU A 178 -13.65 -17.67 10.20
C GLU A 178 -14.59 -16.68 9.47
N GLN A 179 -14.07 -15.60 8.89
CA GLN A 179 -14.87 -14.55 8.25
C GLN A 179 -15.18 -14.82 6.76
N ASN A 180 -14.66 -15.90 6.18
CA ASN A 180 -14.77 -16.18 4.74
C ASN A 180 -14.31 -14.99 3.86
N VAL A 181 -13.19 -14.39 4.25
CA VAL A 181 -12.50 -13.30 3.55
C VAL A 181 -11.34 -13.84 2.71
N LEU A 182 -10.73 -12.95 1.93
CA LEU A 182 -9.53 -13.23 1.16
C LEU A 182 -8.40 -13.74 2.08
N ASP A 183 -7.69 -14.80 1.66
CA ASP A 183 -6.47 -15.26 2.35
C ASP A 183 -5.28 -14.44 1.87
N ASP A 184 -4.79 -13.55 2.71
CA ASP A 184 -3.65 -12.67 2.41
C ASP A 184 -2.29 -13.34 2.68
N THR A 185 -2.27 -14.57 3.20
CA THR A 185 -1.02 -15.28 3.55
C THR A 185 -0.04 -15.34 2.39
N PRO A 186 -0.45 -15.64 1.13
CA PRO A 186 0.48 -15.66 0.00
C PRO A 186 1.07 -14.29 -0.33
N LEU A 187 0.28 -13.21 -0.20
CA LEU A 187 0.74 -11.83 -0.42
C LEU A 187 1.80 -11.43 0.60
N LEU A 188 1.55 -11.71 1.87
CA LEU A 188 2.50 -11.41 2.95
C LEU A 188 3.76 -12.27 2.83
N ALA A 189 3.63 -13.53 2.44
CA ALA A 189 4.77 -14.42 2.18
C ALA A 189 5.64 -13.91 1.03
N ASP A 190 5.05 -13.38 -0.04
CA ASP A 190 5.74 -12.76 -1.17
C ASP A 190 6.56 -11.54 -0.73
N PHE A 191 5.98 -10.65 0.08
CA PHE A 191 6.69 -9.52 0.66
C PHE A 191 7.87 -9.94 1.55
N LEU A 192 7.66 -10.93 2.43
CA LEU A 192 8.71 -11.46 3.29
C LEU A 192 9.82 -12.16 2.50
N GLN A 193 9.49 -12.79 1.38
CA GLN A 193 10.49 -13.36 0.47
C GLN A 193 11.34 -12.27 -0.18
N ALA A 194 10.72 -11.17 -0.64
CA ALA A 194 11.46 -10.01 -1.14
C ALA A 194 12.41 -9.44 -0.08
N ALA A 195 11.95 -9.36 1.18
CA ALA A 195 12.76 -8.95 2.32
C ALA A 195 14.02 -9.83 2.50
N ARG A 196 13.84 -11.15 2.43
CA ARG A 196 14.96 -12.10 2.55
C ARG A 196 15.97 -11.92 1.43
N VAL A 197 15.52 -11.75 0.19
CA VAL A 197 16.38 -11.51 -0.97
C VAL A 197 17.18 -10.21 -0.81
N ALA A 198 16.51 -9.11 -0.43
CA ALA A 198 17.16 -7.82 -0.20
C ALA A 198 18.21 -7.88 0.93
N ARG A 199 17.95 -8.64 1.98
CA ARG A 199 18.91 -8.86 3.07
C ARG A 199 20.12 -9.67 2.63
N GLN A 200 19.93 -10.73 1.84
CA GLN A 200 21.03 -11.59 1.36
C GLN A 200 21.96 -10.85 0.41
N SER A 201 21.45 -9.98 -0.45
CA SER A 201 22.26 -9.17 -1.38
C SER A 201 23.18 -8.14 -0.67
N ARG A 202 22.94 -7.86 0.60
CA ARG A 202 23.74 -6.95 1.44
C ARG A 202 24.86 -7.64 2.21
N GLN A 203 24.81 -8.96 2.38
CA GLN A 203 25.92 -9.67 3.04
C GLN A 203 27.09 -9.75 2.07
N PRO A 204 28.32 -9.28 2.43
CA PRO A 204 29.48 -9.55 1.63
C PRO A 204 29.62 -11.06 1.51
N GLY A 205 29.77 -11.54 0.28
CA GLY A 205 30.05 -12.95 0.02
C GLY A 205 31.19 -13.44 0.90
N PRO A 206 31.29 -14.76 1.19
CA PRO A 206 32.35 -15.30 2.01
C PRO A 206 33.69 -14.87 1.39
N THR A 207 34.45 -14.10 2.15
CA THR A 207 35.85 -13.78 1.80
C THR A 207 36.56 -15.09 1.63
N GLY A 208 36.81 -15.44 0.36
CA GLY A 208 37.58 -16.64 0.04
C GLY A 208 38.91 -16.56 0.78
N SER A 209 39.09 -17.48 1.71
CA SER A 209 40.41 -17.72 2.33
C SER A 209 41.33 -18.16 1.19
N GLN A 210 42.16 -17.22 0.73
CA GLN A 210 43.33 -17.58 -0.05
C GLN A 210 44.33 -18.21 0.93
N SER A 211 44.45 -19.51 0.82
CA SER A 211 45.59 -20.29 1.34
C SER A 211 46.73 -20.24 0.36
#